data_daef8d4d43ce04fb9002fe93c502a2d2
#
_entry.id   daef8d4d43ce04fb9002fe93c502a2d2
#
_cell.length_a   1.000
_cell.length_b   1.000
_cell.length_c   1.000
_cell.angle_alpha   90.00
_cell.angle_beta   90.00
_cell.angle_gamma   90.00
#
_symmetry.space_group_name_H-M   'P 1'
#
loop_
_entity.id
_entity.type
_entity.pdbx_description
1 polymer ?
#
loop_
_entity_poly.entity_id
_entity_poly.type
_entity_poly.pdbx_seq_one_letter_code
_entity_poly.pdbx_strand_id
1 'polypeptide(L)'
;LFLVYINDIEQCELSSKVEMYADDTSLNTSSPDPMTLEFKLNSDLEKNQNCLHSNKLTLIVKKTKYAIIGSRYKLNNLNHDFIVSFDNRETERVTSYKYLGVEIDETLIWRNHTDWLCKKVSEGIGAIKGSAMAISCLVKPSIKCMMPLWNHT
;
A
#
# COMPACT_ATOMS: atom_id res chain seq x y z
N LEU A 1 14.33 -3.18 -19.70
CA LEU A 1 15.47 -4.00 -19.26
C LEU A 1 15.25 -4.50 -17.82
N PHE A 2 14.87 -3.65 -16.85
CA PHE A 2 14.62 -4.01 -15.43
C PHE A 2 13.57 -5.12 -15.30
N LEU A 3 12.44 -5.02 -16.02
CA LEU A 3 11.36 -6.01 -15.97
C LEU A 3 11.80 -7.42 -16.44
N VAL A 4 12.80 -7.52 -17.32
CA VAL A 4 13.34 -8.81 -17.77
C VAL A 4 14.10 -9.50 -16.62
N TYR A 5 14.87 -8.75 -15.84
CA TYR A 5 15.64 -9.30 -14.71
C TYR A 5 14.76 -9.70 -13.53
N ILE A 6 13.64 -9.00 -13.33
CA ILE A 6 12.76 -9.26 -12.18
C ILE A 6 11.71 -10.35 -12.47
N ASN A 7 11.48 -10.65 -13.75
CA ASN A 7 10.50 -11.66 -14.18
C ASN A 7 10.80 -13.07 -13.65
N ASP A 8 12.07 -13.35 -13.36
CA ASP A 8 12.51 -14.66 -12.86
C ASP A 8 12.12 -14.90 -11.39
N ILE A 9 11.66 -13.87 -10.66
CA ILE A 9 11.21 -14.01 -9.27
C ILE A 9 10.02 -14.96 -9.16
N GLU A 10 9.13 -14.98 -10.15
CA GLU A 10 8.00 -15.92 -10.17
C GLU A 10 8.45 -17.38 -10.30
N GLN A 11 9.65 -17.64 -10.80
CA GLN A 11 10.22 -18.97 -10.97
C GLN A 11 10.95 -19.47 -9.72
N CYS A 12 11.09 -18.64 -8.68
CA CYS A 12 11.87 -18.95 -7.49
C CYS A 12 11.19 -19.93 -6.50
N GLU A 13 10.13 -20.65 -6.92
CA GLU A 13 9.40 -21.65 -6.10
C GLU A 13 9.02 -21.10 -4.70
N LEU A 14 8.46 -19.90 -4.67
CA LEU A 14 7.99 -19.29 -3.45
C LEU A 14 6.64 -19.90 -3.03
N SER A 15 6.45 -20.11 -1.73
CA SER A 15 5.15 -20.53 -1.18
C SER A 15 4.19 -19.35 -1.02
N SER A 16 4.73 -18.14 -1.00
CA SER A 16 4.00 -16.88 -0.95
C SER A 16 3.61 -16.41 -2.35
N LYS A 17 2.49 -15.70 -2.44
CA LYS A 17 2.11 -15.01 -3.67
C LYS A 17 2.95 -13.75 -3.84
N VAL A 18 3.62 -13.66 -4.98
CA VAL A 18 4.39 -12.47 -5.37
C VAL A 18 3.53 -11.60 -6.27
N GLU A 19 3.50 -10.31 -5.99
CA GLU A 19 2.87 -9.30 -6.84
C GLU A 19 3.89 -8.20 -7.13
N MET A 20 4.11 -7.92 -8.40
CA MET A 20 5.07 -6.93 -8.86
C MET A 20 4.37 -5.82 -9.64
N TYR A 21 4.68 -4.60 -9.31
CA TYR A 21 4.23 -3.43 -10.05
C TYR A 21 5.41 -2.45 -10.22
N ALA A 22 5.96 -2.41 -11.42
CA ALA A 22 7.19 -1.70 -11.74
C ALA A 22 8.34 -2.12 -10.80
N ASP A 23 8.82 -1.23 -9.93
CA ASP A 23 9.86 -1.46 -8.95
C ASP A 23 9.32 -1.90 -7.57
N ASP A 24 8.01 -1.81 -7.36
CA ASP A 24 7.36 -2.26 -6.13
C ASP A 24 7.06 -3.76 -6.20
N THR A 25 7.62 -4.52 -5.26
CA THR A 25 7.38 -5.96 -5.11
C THR A 25 6.75 -6.24 -3.76
N SER A 26 5.67 -6.99 -3.73
CA SER A 26 5.03 -7.45 -2.51
C SER A 26 4.97 -8.97 -2.44
N LEU A 27 5.25 -9.51 -1.25
CA LEU A 27 5.11 -10.93 -0.91
C LEU A 27 3.92 -11.09 0.04
N ASN A 28 2.94 -11.86 -0.37
CA ASN A 28 1.74 -12.12 0.41
C ASN A 28 1.67 -13.60 0.80
N THR A 29 1.69 -13.87 2.09
CA THR A 29 1.55 -15.22 2.64
C THR A 29 0.46 -15.25 3.70
N SER A 30 -0.13 -16.43 3.94
CA SER A 30 -1.14 -16.61 4.96
C SER A 30 -0.97 -17.95 5.68
N SER A 31 -1.26 -17.93 6.97
CA SER A 31 -1.30 -19.14 7.79
C SER A 31 -2.26 -18.95 8.97
N PRO A 32 -2.93 -19.99 9.45
CA PRO A 32 -3.70 -19.93 10.68
C PRO A 32 -2.82 -19.80 11.93
N ASP A 33 -1.59 -20.30 11.86
CA ASP A 33 -0.63 -20.33 12.95
C ASP A 33 0.48 -19.28 12.76
N PRO A 34 0.74 -18.42 13.77
CA PRO A 34 1.75 -17.37 13.69
C PRO A 34 3.17 -17.87 13.45
N MET A 35 3.58 -18.97 14.10
CA MET A 35 4.94 -19.51 13.92
C MET A 35 5.15 -20.04 12.50
N THR A 36 4.15 -20.73 11.97
CA THR A 36 4.17 -21.20 10.59
C THR A 36 4.19 -20.03 9.60
N LEU A 37 3.48 -18.93 9.91
CA LEU A 37 3.47 -17.72 9.08
C LEU A 37 4.86 -17.10 9.01
N GLU A 38 5.51 -16.91 10.16
CA GLU A 38 6.87 -16.38 10.25
C GLU A 38 7.87 -17.24 9.50
N PHE A 39 7.83 -18.54 9.73
CA PHE A 39 8.72 -19.49 9.06
C PHE A 39 8.58 -19.44 7.53
N LYS A 40 7.34 -19.47 7.03
CA LYS A 40 7.09 -19.37 5.58
C LYS A 40 7.62 -18.07 5.01
N LEU A 41 7.33 -16.94 5.68
CA LEU A 41 7.76 -15.63 5.20
C LEU A 41 9.28 -15.52 5.15
N ASN A 42 9.98 -15.92 6.21
CA ASN A 42 11.45 -15.89 6.26
C ASN A 42 12.08 -16.85 5.21
N SER A 43 11.51 -18.04 5.03
CA SER A 43 11.99 -18.99 4.00
C SER A 43 11.82 -18.42 2.59
N ASP A 44 10.69 -17.78 2.30
CA ASP A 44 10.45 -17.18 1.00
C ASP A 44 11.29 -15.93 0.77
N LEU A 45 11.56 -15.14 1.81
CA LEU A 45 12.47 -14.00 1.74
C LEU A 45 13.90 -14.44 1.43
N GLU A 46 14.37 -15.53 2.03
CA GLU A 46 15.69 -16.11 1.75
C GLU A 46 15.79 -16.59 0.29
N LYS A 47 14.79 -17.33 -0.20
CA LYS A 47 14.74 -17.76 -1.61
C LYS A 47 14.74 -16.56 -2.56
N ASN A 48 13.93 -15.56 -2.26
CA ASN A 48 13.87 -14.32 -3.06
C ASN A 48 15.22 -13.60 -3.07
N GLN A 49 15.89 -13.52 -1.92
CA GLN A 49 17.22 -12.94 -1.82
C GLN A 49 18.21 -13.65 -2.73
N ASN A 50 18.24 -14.99 -2.69
CA ASN A 50 19.14 -15.79 -3.53
C ASN A 50 18.85 -15.59 -5.02
N CYS A 51 17.59 -15.48 -5.40
CA CYS A 51 17.16 -15.20 -6.76
C CYS A 51 17.62 -13.82 -7.23
N LEU A 52 17.43 -12.79 -6.40
CA LEU A 52 17.87 -11.43 -6.69
C LEU A 52 19.39 -11.34 -6.81
N HIS A 53 20.13 -11.98 -5.92
CA HIS A 53 21.59 -12.04 -6.00
C HIS A 53 22.09 -12.69 -7.29
N SER A 54 21.43 -13.77 -7.73
CA SER A 54 21.75 -14.44 -9.00
C SER A 54 21.56 -13.50 -10.20
N ASN A 55 20.55 -12.62 -10.12
CA ASN A 55 20.24 -11.59 -11.13
C ASN A 55 21.01 -10.28 -10.91
N LYS A 56 21.99 -10.24 -9.98
CA LYS A 56 22.78 -9.05 -9.63
C LYS A 56 21.91 -7.85 -9.19
N LEU A 57 20.75 -8.14 -8.61
CA LEU A 57 19.86 -7.14 -8.04
C LEU A 57 20.05 -7.10 -6.52
N THR A 58 20.01 -5.91 -5.95
CA THR A 58 20.09 -5.71 -4.51
C THR A 58 18.85 -4.98 -4.02
N LEU A 59 18.13 -5.58 -3.08
CA LEU A 59 17.01 -4.94 -2.41
C LEU A 59 17.51 -3.92 -1.37
N ILE A 60 16.80 -2.82 -1.26
CA ILE A 60 17.09 -1.81 -0.24
C ILE A 60 16.35 -2.20 1.03
N VAL A 61 17.01 -2.92 1.94
CA VAL A 61 16.43 -3.40 3.21
C VAL A 61 15.73 -2.29 4.00
N LYS A 62 16.29 -1.08 4.03
CA LYS A 62 15.71 0.08 4.73
C LYS A 62 14.32 0.50 4.22
N LYS A 63 13.96 0.14 2.99
CA LYS A 63 12.64 0.42 2.40
C LYS A 63 11.69 -0.76 2.51
N THR A 64 12.21 -1.95 2.83
CA THR A 64 11.41 -3.15 2.99
C THR A 64 10.76 -3.14 4.37
N LYS A 65 9.45 -3.34 4.40
CA LYS A 65 8.64 -3.36 5.63
C LYS A 65 7.68 -4.53 5.56
N TYR A 66 7.22 -4.98 6.71
CA TYR A 66 6.18 -5.99 6.76
C TYR A 66 5.00 -5.52 7.61
N ALA A 67 3.82 -6.00 7.28
CA ALA A 67 2.60 -5.78 8.03
C ALA A 67 1.88 -7.11 8.25
N ILE A 68 1.26 -7.25 9.41
CA ILE A 68 0.43 -8.41 9.75
C ILE A 68 -1.02 -7.96 9.64
N ILE A 69 -1.77 -8.57 8.71
CA ILE A 69 -3.15 -8.24 8.46
C ILE A 69 -4.05 -9.28 9.11
N GLY A 70 -5.01 -8.84 9.89
CA GLY A 70 -5.94 -9.75 10.58
C GLY A 70 -7.14 -9.04 11.19
N SER A 71 -8.08 -9.82 11.73
CA SER A 71 -9.15 -9.24 12.51
C SER A 71 -8.61 -8.63 13.80
N ARG A 72 -9.26 -7.60 14.32
CA ARG A 72 -8.88 -6.96 15.61
C ARG A 72 -8.73 -7.99 16.73
N TYR A 73 -9.62 -8.98 16.79
CA TYR A 73 -9.56 -10.03 17.79
C TYR A 73 -8.25 -10.84 17.68
N LYS A 74 -7.87 -11.25 16.47
CA LYS A 74 -6.63 -12.01 16.23
C LYS A 74 -5.39 -11.17 16.53
N LEU A 75 -5.37 -9.91 16.10
CA LEU A 75 -4.23 -9.01 16.33
C LEU A 75 -4.04 -8.68 17.82
N ASN A 76 -5.12 -8.46 18.57
CA ASN A 76 -5.05 -8.20 20.02
C ASN A 76 -4.62 -9.41 20.85
N ASN A 77 -4.91 -10.63 20.37
CA ASN A 77 -4.53 -11.87 21.02
C ASN A 77 -3.24 -12.49 20.43
N LEU A 78 -2.52 -11.73 19.63
CA LEU A 78 -1.28 -12.17 19.03
C LEU A 78 -0.15 -12.09 20.06
N ASN A 79 0.13 -13.22 20.72
CA ASN A 79 1.19 -13.37 21.71
C ASN A 79 2.49 -13.86 21.07
N HIS A 80 2.78 -13.44 19.84
CA HIS A 80 3.95 -13.85 19.09
C HIS A 80 4.66 -12.63 18.53
N ASP A 81 5.91 -12.46 18.90
CA ASP A 81 6.78 -11.42 18.35
C ASP A 81 7.42 -11.96 17.07
N PHE A 82 6.99 -11.44 15.94
CA PHE A 82 7.52 -11.82 14.64
C PHE A 82 8.91 -11.23 14.43
N ILE A 83 9.84 -12.10 14.08
CA ILE A 83 11.18 -11.72 13.65
C ILE A 83 11.28 -11.99 12.14
N VAL A 84 11.08 -10.93 11.36
CA VAL A 84 11.20 -11.01 9.90
C VAL A 84 12.54 -10.41 9.50
N SER A 85 13.40 -11.22 8.93
CA SER A 85 14.75 -10.81 8.54
C SER A 85 14.94 -10.90 7.02
N PHE A 86 15.61 -9.91 6.47
CA PHE A 86 16.05 -9.88 5.08
C PHE A 86 17.51 -9.44 5.01
N ASP A 87 18.37 -10.21 4.32
CA ASP A 87 19.80 -9.95 4.22
C ASP A 87 20.49 -9.81 5.60
N ASN A 88 20.15 -10.74 6.53
CA ASN A 88 20.63 -10.75 7.92
C ASN A 88 20.34 -9.45 8.71
N ARG A 89 19.33 -8.70 8.30
CA ARG A 89 18.85 -7.49 8.98
C ARG A 89 17.39 -7.63 9.29
N GLU A 90 17.01 -7.21 10.48
CA GLU A 90 15.62 -7.20 10.90
C GLU A 90 14.84 -6.16 10.08
N THR A 91 13.66 -6.56 9.61
CA THR A 91 12.76 -5.72 8.83
C THR A 91 11.75 -5.04 9.77
N GLU A 92 11.45 -3.79 9.52
CA GLU A 92 10.52 -2.99 10.33
C GLU A 92 9.08 -3.48 10.17
N ARG A 93 8.41 -3.79 11.29
CA ARG A 93 6.97 -3.99 11.32
C ARG A 93 6.24 -2.66 11.28
N VAL A 94 5.23 -2.56 10.42
CA VAL A 94 4.35 -1.40 10.33
C VAL A 94 2.89 -1.79 10.51
N THR A 95 2.10 -0.90 11.09
CA THR A 95 0.65 -1.08 11.28
C THR A 95 -0.17 -0.56 10.11
N SER A 96 0.43 0.31 9.31
CA SER A 96 -0.12 0.76 8.02
C SER A 96 1.00 1.03 7.03
N TYR A 97 0.71 0.90 5.76
CA TYR A 97 1.65 1.19 4.68
C TYR A 97 0.90 1.65 3.43
N LYS A 98 1.61 2.42 2.60
CA LYS A 98 1.06 2.89 1.34
C LYS A 98 1.50 1.96 0.21
N TYR A 99 0.53 1.34 -0.46
CA TYR A 99 0.75 0.46 -1.60
C TYR A 99 -0.04 0.96 -2.81
N LEU A 100 0.65 1.24 -3.91
CA LEU A 100 0.06 1.75 -5.16
C LEU A 100 -0.90 2.94 -4.95
N GLY A 101 -0.57 3.83 -4.02
CA GLY A 101 -1.39 5.01 -3.73
C GLY A 101 -2.49 4.79 -2.69
N VAL A 102 -2.74 3.56 -2.29
CA VAL A 102 -3.73 3.19 -1.27
C VAL A 102 -3.05 2.97 0.07
N GLU A 103 -3.56 3.55 1.14
CA GLU A 103 -3.09 3.28 2.49
C GLU A 103 -3.83 2.08 3.07
N ILE A 104 -3.07 1.03 3.37
CA ILE A 104 -3.58 -0.25 3.89
C ILE A 104 -3.21 -0.32 5.37
N ASP A 105 -4.18 -0.54 6.24
CA ASP A 105 -4.01 -0.78 7.67
C ASP A 105 -4.14 -2.27 8.02
N GLU A 106 -3.56 -2.68 9.15
CA GLU A 106 -3.52 -4.07 9.62
C GLU A 106 -4.91 -4.71 9.82
N THR A 107 -5.96 -3.91 9.95
CA THR A 107 -7.34 -4.36 10.14
C THR A 107 -8.22 -4.24 8.90
N LEU A 108 -7.69 -3.65 7.82
CA LEU A 108 -8.39 -3.36 6.56
C LEU A 108 -9.67 -2.53 6.74
N ILE A 109 -9.69 -1.61 7.71
CA ILE A 109 -10.85 -0.74 7.97
C ILE A 109 -10.86 0.47 7.05
N TRP A 110 -9.71 0.78 6.44
CA TRP A 110 -9.56 1.86 5.46
C TRP A 110 -9.80 3.27 6.00
N ARG A 111 -9.88 3.46 7.32
CA ARG A 111 -10.18 4.76 7.91
C ARG A 111 -9.15 5.81 7.50
N ASN A 112 -7.87 5.52 7.69
CA ASN A 112 -6.78 6.44 7.36
C ASN A 112 -6.79 6.82 5.89
N HIS A 113 -7.02 5.84 5.00
CA HIS A 113 -7.13 6.08 3.57
C HIS A 113 -8.32 6.97 3.23
N THR A 114 -9.49 6.69 3.82
CA THR A 114 -10.72 7.45 3.61
C THR A 114 -10.55 8.90 4.08
N ASP A 115 -9.98 9.10 5.27
CA ASP A 115 -9.74 10.45 5.81
C ASP A 115 -8.75 11.23 4.94
N TRP A 116 -7.68 10.59 4.49
CA TRP A 116 -6.74 11.20 3.55
C TRP A 116 -7.42 11.56 2.21
N LEU A 117 -8.25 10.66 1.67
CA LEU A 117 -8.97 10.88 0.41
C LEU A 117 -9.97 12.04 0.55
N CYS A 118 -10.74 12.08 1.65
CA CYS A 118 -11.68 13.18 1.94
C CYS A 118 -10.95 14.52 2.01
N LYS A 119 -9.78 14.56 2.66
CA LYS A 119 -8.96 15.76 2.71
C LYS A 119 -8.51 16.21 1.33
N LYS A 120 -8.00 15.30 0.51
CA LYS A 120 -7.54 15.57 -0.87
C LYS A 120 -8.68 16.09 -1.76
N VAL A 121 -9.84 15.44 -1.68
CA VAL A 121 -11.03 15.87 -2.43
C VAL A 121 -11.48 17.26 -1.97
N SER A 122 -11.51 17.53 -0.67
CA SER A 122 -11.88 18.84 -0.13
C SER A 122 -10.92 19.95 -0.57
N GLU A 123 -9.61 19.67 -0.59
CA GLU A 123 -8.60 20.59 -1.12
C GLU A 123 -8.86 20.91 -2.61
N GLY A 124 -9.14 19.85 -3.41
CA GLY A 124 -9.49 20.01 -4.84
C GLY A 124 -10.75 20.83 -5.07
N ILE A 125 -11.82 20.55 -4.31
CA ILE A 125 -13.07 21.31 -4.36
C ILE A 125 -12.83 22.77 -3.96
N GLY A 126 -12.01 23.01 -2.93
CA GLY A 126 -11.63 24.37 -2.50
C GLY A 126 -10.91 25.15 -3.60
N ALA A 127 -9.97 24.50 -4.28
CA ALA A 127 -9.26 25.10 -5.41
C ALA A 127 -10.19 25.45 -6.58
N ILE A 128 -11.14 24.56 -6.93
CA ILE A 128 -12.12 24.79 -7.98
C ILE A 128 -13.05 25.95 -7.60
N LYS A 129 -13.54 25.99 -6.35
CA LYS A 129 -14.38 27.08 -5.85
C LYS A 129 -13.64 28.41 -5.89
N GLY A 130 -12.39 28.45 -5.47
CA GLY A 130 -11.56 29.65 -5.53
C GLY A 130 -11.37 30.14 -6.96
N SER A 131 -11.09 29.23 -7.91
CA SER A 131 -10.97 29.57 -9.33
C SER A 131 -12.30 30.04 -9.93
N ALA A 132 -13.42 29.38 -9.58
CA ALA A 132 -14.75 29.79 -10.04
C ALA A 132 -15.16 31.16 -9.50
N MET A 133 -14.82 31.49 -8.26
CA MET A 133 -15.02 32.85 -7.72
C MET A 133 -14.16 33.87 -8.42
N ALA A 134 -12.90 33.57 -8.74
CA ALA A 134 -12.05 34.48 -9.52
C ALA A 134 -12.61 34.72 -10.93
N ILE A 135 -13.08 33.66 -11.60
CA ILE A 135 -13.73 33.79 -12.92
C ILE A 135 -15.04 34.57 -12.82
N SER A 136 -15.85 34.38 -11.78
CA SER A 136 -17.10 35.12 -11.59
C SER A 136 -16.87 36.60 -11.29
N CYS A 137 -15.73 36.96 -10.71
CA CYS A 137 -15.31 38.35 -10.56
C CYS A 137 -14.88 39.01 -11.88
N LEU A 138 -14.37 38.22 -12.84
CA LEU A 138 -13.91 38.68 -14.14
C LEU A 138 -15.03 38.69 -15.20
N VAL A 139 -16.01 37.82 -15.07
CA VAL A 139 -17.15 37.66 -15.98
C VAL A 139 -18.41 38.13 -15.28
N LYS A 140 -18.67 39.45 -15.28
CA LYS A 140 -19.98 40.03 -14.89
C LYS A 140 -21.03 39.74 -15.96
N PRO A 141 -22.25 39.67 -15.65
CA PRO A 141 -23.25 38.96 -14.86
C PRO A 141 -24.14 38.00 -15.66
N SER A 142 -23.64 37.32 -16.69
CA SER A 142 -24.47 36.47 -17.57
C SER A 142 -24.77 35.08 -17.00
N ILE A 143 -24.15 34.71 -15.89
CA ILE A 143 -24.28 33.33 -15.32
C ILE A 143 -25.32 33.23 -14.18
N LYS A 144 -25.94 34.37 -13.79
CA LYS A 144 -27.00 34.32 -12.77
C LYS A 144 -28.30 33.65 -13.21
N CYS A 145 -28.43 33.27 -14.47
CA CYS A 145 -29.64 32.69 -15.02
C CYS A 145 -29.67 31.17 -15.14
N MET A 146 -28.61 30.45 -14.71
CA MET A 146 -28.53 28.99 -14.89
C MET A 146 -28.51 28.16 -13.61
N MET A 147 -28.92 28.71 -12.46
CA MET A 147 -28.99 27.93 -11.21
C MET A 147 -30.34 28.04 -10.49
N PRO A 148 -31.43 27.56 -11.05
CA PRO A 148 -32.52 27.05 -10.23
C PRO A 148 -33.15 25.80 -10.81
N LEU A 149 -32.47 24.65 -10.80
CA LEU A 149 -33.11 23.41 -11.20
C LEU A 149 -32.76 22.18 -10.35
N TRP A 150 -32.17 22.40 -9.18
CA TRP A 150 -31.89 21.25 -8.25
C TRP A 150 -32.41 21.50 -6.83
N ASN A 151 -33.61 22.04 -6.72
CA ASN A 151 -34.42 21.93 -5.52
C ASN A 151 -35.78 21.45 -5.96
N HIS A 152 -36.04 20.16 -5.92
CA HIS A 152 -37.33 19.53 -5.61
C HIS A 152 -37.18 18.01 -5.74
N THR A 153 -37.29 17.42 -4.66
CA THR A 153 -37.85 16.24 -4.00
C THR A 153 -36.81 15.41 -3.29
#